data_244956fe5129d5caad5d812fa0f082cb
#
_entry.id   244956fe5129d5caad5d812fa0f082cb
#
_cell.length_a   1.000
_cell.length_b   1.000
_cell.length_c   1.000
_cell.angle_alpha   90.00
_cell.angle_beta   90.00
_cell.angle_gamma   90.00
#
_symmetry.space_group_name_H-M   'P 1'
#
loop_
_entity.id
_entity.type
_entity.pdbx_description
1 polymer ?
#
loop_
_entity_poly.entity_id
_entity_poly.type
_entity_poly.pdbx_seq_one_letter_code
_entity_poly.pdbx_strand_id
1 'polypeptide(L)'
;MNTAKRAKKNELIFKNESHRKFYEKWLPKCRHQDVYHKALIYCLGLNEDTRNHIGEIYNFESGYVQTECLQEGWNTSGSVKVIRMAFNLYCNGTPSVDDYKKQEDQLLECSQYTVEELFCSGYARYFWEAIKLRYPEYCFYIYLEDLFGKESKSIRITFLKRKCSYLLRIR
;
A
#
# COMPACT_ATOMS: atom_id res chain seq x y z
N MET A 1 -29.82 19.40 22.92
CA MET A 1 -28.43 18.92 23.16
C MET A 1 -28.09 17.90 22.07
N ASN A 2 -27.42 18.34 21.01
CA ASN A 2 -26.94 17.45 19.94
C ASN A 2 -25.41 17.37 20.06
N THR A 3 -24.95 16.29 20.71
CA THR A 3 -23.53 15.94 20.72
C THR A 3 -23.16 15.44 19.33
N ALA A 4 -22.49 16.30 18.57
CA ALA A 4 -21.86 15.91 17.31
C ALA A 4 -20.99 14.66 17.56
N LYS A 5 -21.32 13.53 16.93
CA LYS A 5 -20.48 12.34 16.91
C LYS A 5 -19.15 12.73 16.25
N ARG A 6 -18.13 12.96 17.07
CA ARG A 6 -16.74 13.12 16.64
C ARG A 6 -16.41 11.96 15.70
N ALA A 7 -16.05 12.26 14.46
CA ALA A 7 -15.59 11.24 13.51
C ALA A 7 -14.50 10.45 14.22
N LYS A 8 -14.71 9.14 14.39
CA LYS A 8 -13.70 8.23 14.94
C LYS A 8 -12.49 8.35 14.04
N LYS A 9 -11.37 8.83 14.58
CA LYS A 9 -10.06 8.76 13.95
C LYS A 9 -9.90 7.31 13.48
N ASN A 10 -9.84 7.07 12.17
CA ASN A 10 -9.74 5.71 11.62
C ASN A 10 -8.46 5.07 12.15
N GLU A 11 -8.59 4.26 13.19
CA GLU A 11 -7.49 3.54 13.77
C GLU A 11 -7.05 2.45 12.80
N LEU A 12 -5.73 2.35 12.54
CA LEU A 12 -5.16 1.35 11.66
C LEU A 12 -5.38 -0.06 12.23
N ILE A 13 -5.96 -0.93 11.44
CA ILE A 13 -6.28 -2.30 11.85
C ILE A 13 -5.07 -3.18 11.59
N PHE A 14 -4.54 -3.80 12.65
CA PHE A 14 -3.46 -4.78 12.56
C PHE A 14 -4.01 -6.21 12.66
N LYS A 15 -3.32 -7.15 12.02
CA LYS A 15 -3.69 -8.58 12.05
C LYS A 15 -3.55 -9.15 13.46
N ASN A 16 -2.46 -8.79 14.12
CA ASN A 16 -2.14 -9.21 15.49
C ASN A 16 -1.04 -8.28 16.06
N GLU A 17 -0.65 -8.55 17.29
CA GLU A 17 0.37 -7.76 17.98
C GLU A 17 1.76 -7.85 17.33
N SER A 18 2.14 -9.02 16.78
CA SER A 18 3.41 -9.17 16.06
C SER A 18 3.47 -8.28 14.82
N HIS A 19 2.35 -8.15 14.09
CA HIS A 19 2.23 -7.24 12.96
C HIS A 19 2.38 -5.78 13.40
N ARG A 20 1.71 -5.36 14.48
CA ARG A 20 1.82 -4.00 15.04
C ARG A 20 3.26 -3.68 15.43
N LYS A 21 3.89 -4.54 16.23
CA LYS A 21 5.30 -4.38 16.67
C LYS A 21 6.27 -4.32 15.50
N PHE A 22 6.05 -5.13 14.48
CA PHE A 22 6.86 -5.09 13.26
C PHE A 22 6.76 -3.73 12.57
N TYR A 23 5.54 -3.23 12.35
CA TYR A 23 5.29 -1.94 11.72
C TYR A 23 5.95 -0.79 12.50
N GLU A 24 5.73 -0.74 13.81
CA GLU A 24 6.30 0.28 14.68
C GLU A 24 7.84 0.23 14.76
N LYS A 25 8.42 -0.97 14.66
CA LYS A 25 9.88 -1.18 14.67
C LYS A 25 10.54 -0.74 13.37
N TRP A 26 9.94 -1.07 12.22
CA TRP A 26 10.62 -0.98 10.93
C TRP A 26 10.30 0.29 10.15
N LEU A 27 9.10 0.86 10.29
CA LEU A 27 8.76 2.11 9.61
C LEU A 27 9.72 3.27 9.94
N PRO A 28 10.15 3.49 11.19
CA PRO A 28 11.12 4.54 11.52
C PRO A 28 12.51 4.35 10.90
N LYS A 29 12.85 3.12 10.45
CA LYS A 29 14.12 2.80 9.81
C LYS A 29 14.13 3.05 8.30
N CYS A 30 12.97 3.26 7.71
CA CYS A 30 12.86 3.64 6.30
C CYS A 30 13.42 5.05 6.08
N ARG A 31 13.96 5.30 4.89
CA ARG A 31 14.48 6.62 4.49
C ARG A 31 13.43 7.72 4.59
N HIS A 32 12.17 7.37 4.33
CA HIS A 32 11.01 8.26 4.42
C HIS A 32 9.85 7.53 5.11
N GLN A 33 9.01 8.29 5.83
CA GLN A 33 7.79 7.78 6.43
C GLN A 33 6.56 8.24 5.65
N ASP A 34 6.67 8.20 4.32
CA ASP A 34 5.61 8.57 3.40
C ASP A 34 4.57 7.44 3.20
N VAL A 35 3.60 7.69 2.35
CA VAL A 35 2.51 6.74 2.08
C VAL A 35 2.99 5.44 1.44
N TYR A 36 4.10 5.49 0.68
CA TYR A 36 4.70 4.31 0.04
C TYR A 36 5.31 3.38 1.09
N HIS A 37 6.17 3.91 1.95
CA HIS A 37 6.83 3.12 3.01
C HIS A 37 5.82 2.63 4.06
N LYS A 38 4.81 3.43 4.40
CA LYS A 38 3.73 2.98 5.29
C LYS A 38 3.01 1.75 4.75
N ALA A 39 2.63 1.76 3.46
CA ALA A 39 1.96 0.63 2.84
C ALA A 39 2.88 -0.60 2.70
N LEU A 40 4.15 -0.40 2.30
CA LEU A 40 5.15 -1.45 2.19
C LEU A 40 5.35 -2.19 3.52
N ILE A 41 5.75 -1.46 4.57
CA ILE A 41 6.06 -2.05 5.88
C ILE A 41 4.82 -2.67 6.51
N TYR A 42 3.64 -2.06 6.33
CA TYR A 42 2.39 -2.65 6.79
C TYR A 42 2.11 -4.00 6.11
N CYS A 43 2.22 -4.10 4.79
CA CYS A 43 2.03 -5.36 4.09
C CYS A 43 3.03 -6.42 4.57
N LEU A 44 4.33 -6.11 4.59
CA LEU A 44 5.37 -7.05 4.98
C LEU A 44 5.24 -7.55 6.43
N GLY A 45 4.57 -6.79 7.28
CA GLY A 45 4.25 -7.21 8.65
C GLY A 45 3.18 -8.29 8.76
N LEU A 46 2.39 -8.57 7.71
CA LEU A 46 1.24 -9.48 7.75
C LEU A 46 1.59 -10.97 7.88
N ASN A 47 2.72 -11.38 7.30
CA ASN A 47 3.17 -12.77 7.29
C ASN A 47 4.44 -12.93 8.13
N GLU A 48 4.64 -14.10 8.73
CA GLU A 48 5.80 -14.38 9.57
C GLU A 48 7.07 -14.49 8.75
N ASP A 49 7.03 -15.18 7.61
CA ASP A 49 8.18 -15.37 6.73
C ASP A 49 8.70 -14.01 6.25
N THR A 50 7.79 -13.11 5.82
CA THR A 50 8.17 -11.77 5.37
C THR A 50 8.74 -10.90 6.50
N ARG A 51 8.27 -11.08 7.76
CA ARG A 51 8.86 -10.39 8.91
C ARG A 51 10.28 -10.85 9.20
N ASN A 52 10.53 -12.15 9.07
CA ASN A 52 11.84 -12.74 9.36
C ASN A 52 12.88 -12.41 8.28
N HIS A 53 12.44 -12.24 7.04
CA HIS A 53 13.31 -12.00 5.86
C HIS A 53 13.22 -10.56 5.32
N ILE A 54 12.84 -9.58 6.16
CA ILE A 54 12.64 -8.18 5.73
C ILE A 54 13.85 -7.59 5.00
N GLY A 55 15.08 -7.92 5.43
CA GLY A 55 16.33 -7.43 4.83
C GLY A 55 16.61 -8.01 3.44
N GLU A 56 16.02 -9.16 3.10
CA GLU A 56 16.10 -9.79 1.78
C GLU A 56 15.01 -9.24 0.83
N ILE A 57 13.96 -8.63 1.39
CA ILE A 57 12.83 -8.07 0.63
C ILE A 57 13.03 -6.59 0.33
N TYR A 58 13.58 -5.84 1.29
CA TYR A 58 13.74 -4.39 1.20
C TYR A 58 15.08 -3.94 1.76
N ASN A 59 15.86 -3.25 0.93
CA ASN A 59 17.13 -2.66 1.34
C ASN A 59 16.89 -1.27 1.94
N PHE A 60 17.13 -1.13 3.25
CA PHE A 60 16.90 0.11 4.00
C PHE A 60 17.89 1.24 3.66
N GLU A 61 19.09 0.89 3.16
CA GLU A 61 20.11 1.87 2.78
C GLU A 61 19.80 2.50 1.43
N SER A 62 19.51 1.66 0.43
CA SER A 62 19.22 2.12 -0.93
C SER A 62 17.78 2.59 -1.10
N GLY A 63 16.84 2.04 -0.31
CA GLY A 63 15.41 2.28 -0.45
C GLY A 63 14.76 1.51 -1.59
N TYR A 64 15.40 0.44 -2.08
CA TYR A 64 14.87 -0.40 -3.15
C TYR A 64 14.31 -1.73 -2.63
N VAL A 65 13.28 -2.22 -3.30
CA VAL A 65 12.80 -3.60 -3.14
C VAL A 65 13.76 -4.55 -3.86
N GLN A 66 13.91 -5.76 -3.33
CA GLN A 66 14.76 -6.82 -3.87
C GLN A 66 13.85 -7.90 -4.45
N THR A 67 13.62 -7.86 -5.76
CA THR A 67 12.65 -8.73 -6.46
C THR A 67 13.07 -10.20 -6.43
N GLU A 68 14.37 -10.47 -6.33
CA GLU A 68 14.96 -11.80 -6.24
C GLU A 68 14.40 -12.59 -5.05
N CYS A 69 13.97 -11.91 -4.00
CA CYS A 69 13.34 -12.53 -2.84
C CYS A 69 12.11 -13.39 -3.21
N LEU A 70 11.45 -13.13 -4.34
CA LEU A 70 10.31 -13.93 -4.82
C LEU A 70 10.70 -15.36 -5.25
N GLN A 71 11.99 -15.61 -5.52
CA GLN A 71 12.52 -16.93 -5.90
C GLN A 71 13.14 -17.69 -4.72
N GLU A 72 13.20 -17.09 -3.53
CA GLU A 72 13.83 -17.68 -2.37
C GLU A 72 13.02 -18.86 -1.79
N GLY A 73 13.74 -19.87 -1.30
CA GLY A 73 13.17 -21.13 -0.84
C GLY A 73 12.34 -21.03 0.46
N TRP A 74 12.43 -19.93 1.19
CA TRP A 74 11.61 -19.68 2.40
C TRP A 74 10.19 -19.21 2.07
N ASN A 75 9.90 -18.91 0.81
CA ASN A 75 8.59 -18.41 0.41
C ASN A 75 7.51 -19.48 0.50
N THR A 76 6.40 -19.07 1.05
CA THR A 76 5.12 -19.77 1.00
C THR A 76 4.17 -19.06 0.04
N SER A 77 3.08 -19.70 -0.35
CA SER A 77 2.03 -19.05 -1.16
C SER A 77 1.47 -17.79 -0.49
N GLY A 78 1.47 -17.77 0.85
CA GLY A 78 1.02 -16.62 1.63
C GLY A 78 2.03 -15.48 1.64
N SER A 79 3.33 -15.77 1.84
CA SER A 79 4.38 -14.75 1.84
C SER A 79 4.53 -14.09 0.47
N VAL A 80 4.47 -14.88 -0.61
CA VAL A 80 4.52 -14.36 -1.99
C VAL A 80 3.38 -13.38 -2.27
N LYS A 81 2.15 -13.67 -1.87
CA LYS A 81 1.02 -12.73 -2.04
C LYS A 81 1.24 -11.43 -1.27
N VAL A 82 1.77 -11.52 -0.06
CA VAL A 82 2.10 -10.36 0.77
C VAL A 82 3.20 -9.51 0.12
N ILE A 83 4.27 -10.13 -0.37
CA ILE A 83 5.38 -9.43 -1.05
C ILE A 83 4.86 -8.73 -2.31
N ARG A 84 4.09 -9.43 -3.15
CA ARG A 84 3.54 -8.85 -4.38
C ARG A 84 2.63 -7.66 -4.10
N MET A 85 1.76 -7.75 -3.10
CA MET A 85 0.93 -6.60 -2.72
C MET A 85 1.79 -5.42 -2.23
N ALA A 86 2.81 -5.71 -1.41
CA ALA A 86 3.74 -4.70 -0.92
C ALA A 86 4.48 -4.00 -2.06
N PHE A 87 5.01 -4.75 -3.02
CA PHE A 87 5.72 -4.22 -4.18
C PHE A 87 4.81 -3.40 -5.10
N ASN A 88 3.59 -3.89 -5.37
CA ASN A 88 2.61 -3.16 -6.16
C ASN A 88 2.32 -1.77 -5.59
N LEU A 89 2.10 -1.68 -4.27
CA LEU A 89 1.83 -0.41 -3.59
C LEU A 89 3.06 0.50 -3.49
N TYR A 90 4.26 -0.08 -3.42
CA TYR A 90 5.51 0.68 -3.29
C TYR A 90 6.04 1.18 -4.64
N CYS A 91 6.09 0.31 -5.66
CA CYS A 91 6.68 0.59 -6.96
C CYS A 91 5.70 1.22 -7.97
N ASN A 92 4.40 1.33 -7.65
CA ASN A 92 3.33 1.74 -8.58
C ASN A 92 3.21 0.83 -9.82
N GLY A 93 3.50 -0.45 -9.66
CA GLY A 93 3.49 -1.39 -10.77
C GLY A 93 3.69 -2.83 -10.33
N THR A 94 4.04 -3.67 -11.29
CA THR A 94 4.32 -5.09 -11.10
C THR A 94 5.81 -5.35 -11.29
N PRO A 95 6.64 -5.21 -10.22
CA PRO A 95 8.08 -5.47 -10.32
C PRO A 95 8.35 -6.91 -10.77
N SER A 96 9.26 -7.06 -11.73
CA SER A 96 9.70 -8.37 -12.24
C SER A 96 11.05 -8.75 -11.68
N VAL A 97 11.25 -10.05 -11.48
CA VAL A 97 12.56 -10.61 -11.10
C VAL A 97 13.52 -10.60 -12.28
N ASP A 98 12.97 -10.73 -13.51
CA ASP A 98 13.77 -10.89 -14.73
C ASP A 98 13.14 -10.10 -15.89
N ASP A 99 13.74 -8.97 -16.21
CA ASP A 99 13.31 -8.10 -17.29
C ASP A 99 13.61 -8.66 -18.69
N TYR A 100 14.44 -9.71 -18.78
CA TYR A 100 14.84 -10.36 -20.03
C TYR A 100 13.99 -11.56 -20.42
N LYS A 101 12.98 -11.90 -19.62
CA LYS A 101 12.04 -12.99 -19.95
C LYS A 101 11.29 -12.70 -21.24
N LYS A 102 10.87 -13.79 -21.91
CA LYS A 102 9.95 -13.70 -23.04
C LYS A 102 8.65 -13.03 -22.63
N GLN A 103 7.99 -12.35 -23.58
CA GLN A 103 6.74 -11.64 -23.33
C GLN A 103 5.66 -12.50 -22.65
N GLU A 104 5.57 -13.79 -23.00
CA GLU A 104 4.63 -14.74 -22.41
C GLU A 104 4.90 -14.95 -20.90
N ASP A 105 6.18 -15.08 -20.52
CA ASP A 105 6.58 -15.24 -19.11
C ASP A 105 6.31 -13.96 -18.32
N GLN A 106 6.54 -12.78 -18.90
CA GLN A 106 6.24 -11.49 -18.28
C GLN A 106 4.75 -11.32 -18.06
N LEU A 107 3.90 -11.70 -19.02
CA LEU A 107 2.44 -11.65 -18.88
C LEU A 107 1.96 -12.59 -17.77
N LEU A 108 2.53 -13.79 -17.69
CA LEU A 108 2.22 -14.74 -16.62
C LEU A 108 2.63 -14.19 -15.24
N GLU A 109 3.78 -13.56 -15.13
CA GLU A 109 4.23 -12.92 -13.90
C GLU A 109 3.31 -11.76 -13.51
N CYS A 110 2.94 -10.88 -14.46
CA CYS A 110 2.02 -9.77 -14.21
C CYS A 110 0.64 -10.24 -13.73
N SER A 111 0.14 -11.39 -14.22
CA SER A 111 -1.15 -11.94 -13.79
C SER A 111 -1.20 -12.21 -12.28
N GLN A 112 -0.07 -12.49 -11.66
CA GLN A 112 0.04 -12.76 -10.23
C GLN A 112 -0.08 -11.51 -9.35
N TYR A 113 -0.15 -10.34 -9.97
CA TYR A 113 -0.43 -9.04 -9.30
C TYR A 113 -1.87 -8.57 -9.46
N THR A 114 -2.74 -9.37 -10.08
CA THR A 114 -4.15 -9.02 -10.28
C THR A 114 -4.91 -8.97 -8.95
N VAL A 115 -6.02 -8.24 -8.95
CA VAL A 115 -6.91 -8.17 -7.78
C VAL A 115 -7.38 -9.56 -7.37
N GLU A 116 -7.71 -10.43 -8.33
CA GLU A 116 -8.14 -11.81 -8.07
C GLU A 116 -7.05 -12.56 -7.31
N GLU A 117 -5.82 -12.60 -7.82
CA GLU A 117 -4.72 -13.32 -7.18
C GLU A 117 -4.38 -12.79 -5.80
N LEU A 118 -4.30 -11.48 -5.64
CA LEU A 118 -3.92 -10.87 -4.37
C LEU A 118 -5.04 -10.97 -3.33
N PHE A 119 -6.28 -10.70 -3.71
CA PHE A 119 -7.40 -10.60 -2.77
C PHE A 119 -8.12 -11.93 -2.52
N CYS A 120 -7.89 -12.98 -3.31
CA CYS A 120 -8.38 -14.33 -3.03
C CYS A 120 -7.58 -14.99 -1.90
N SER A 121 -7.53 -14.34 -0.74
CA SER A 121 -6.75 -14.81 0.42
C SER A 121 -7.27 -14.22 1.74
N GLY A 122 -6.86 -14.83 2.87
CA GLY A 122 -7.13 -14.30 4.21
C GLY A 122 -6.48 -12.94 4.52
N TYR A 123 -5.64 -12.44 3.62
CA TYR A 123 -5.01 -11.12 3.76
C TYR A 123 -5.84 -9.97 3.17
N ALA A 124 -6.88 -10.24 2.39
CA ALA A 124 -7.66 -9.25 1.65
C ALA A 124 -8.08 -8.02 2.48
N ARG A 125 -8.65 -8.25 3.68
CA ARG A 125 -9.06 -7.16 4.58
C ARG A 125 -7.90 -6.26 5.00
N TYR A 126 -6.70 -6.81 5.14
CA TYR A 126 -5.50 -6.06 5.53
C TYR A 126 -4.86 -5.38 4.32
N PHE A 127 -4.94 -5.97 3.14
CA PHE A 127 -4.56 -5.30 1.90
C PHE A 127 -5.41 -4.05 1.66
N TRP A 128 -6.70 -4.10 2.04
CA TRP A 128 -7.54 -2.91 2.02
C TRP A 128 -7.04 -1.82 2.98
N GLU A 129 -6.55 -2.18 4.18
CA GLU A 129 -5.91 -1.22 5.08
C GLU A 129 -4.63 -0.63 4.46
N ALA A 130 -3.81 -1.46 3.79
CA ALA A 130 -2.62 -0.99 3.10
C ALA A 130 -2.94 -0.02 1.96
N ILE A 131 -4.02 -0.27 1.20
CA ILE A 131 -4.52 0.66 0.17
C ILE A 131 -4.92 2.01 0.79
N LYS A 132 -5.58 2.02 1.94
CA LYS A 132 -5.93 3.24 2.65
C LYS A 132 -4.70 4.02 3.12
N LEU A 133 -3.64 3.32 3.53
CA LEU A 133 -2.36 3.95 3.87
C LEU A 133 -1.68 4.56 2.64
N ARG A 134 -1.78 3.89 1.49
CA ARG A 134 -1.14 4.31 0.24
C ARG A 134 -1.88 5.46 -0.44
N TYR A 135 -3.20 5.43 -0.38
CA TYR A 135 -4.10 6.36 -1.11
C TYR A 135 -5.13 7.00 -0.17
N PRO A 136 -4.69 7.70 0.89
CA PRO A 136 -5.62 8.24 1.89
C PRO A 136 -6.61 9.25 1.28
N GLU A 137 -6.19 10.02 0.29
CA GLU A 137 -7.02 11.02 -0.39
C GLU A 137 -8.19 10.44 -1.19
N TYR A 138 -8.11 9.15 -1.56
CA TYR A 138 -9.18 8.46 -2.30
C TYR A 138 -10.02 7.53 -1.43
N CYS A 139 -9.49 7.09 -0.30
CA CYS A 139 -10.14 6.09 0.56
C CYS A 139 -10.91 6.70 1.72
N PHE A 140 -10.66 7.97 2.06
CA PHE A 140 -11.38 8.66 3.12
C PHE A 140 -12.22 9.79 2.53
N TYR A 141 -13.54 9.77 2.81
CA TYR A 141 -14.38 10.91 2.54
C TYR A 141 -14.02 12.01 3.55
N ILE A 142 -13.30 13.02 3.09
CA ILE A 142 -13.16 14.27 3.81
C ILE A 142 -14.43 15.05 3.50
N TYR A 143 -15.40 15.04 4.39
CA TYR A 143 -16.51 15.99 4.30
C TYR A 143 -15.91 17.38 4.52
N LEU A 144 -15.83 18.17 3.47
CA LEU A 144 -15.34 19.56 3.56
C LEU A 144 -16.18 20.40 4.53
N GLU A 145 -17.40 19.98 4.83
CA GLU A 145 -18.26 20.54 5.88
C GLU A 145 -17.63 20.45 7.27
N ASP A 146 -16.81 19.41 7.54
CA ASP A 146 -16.11 19.23 8.82
C ASP A 146 -14.89 20.16 8.97
N LEU A 147 -14.35 20.66 7.86
CA LEU A 147 -13.16 21.53 7.85
C LEU A 147 -13.50 23.01 7.77
N PHE A 148 -14.60 23.39 7.11
CA PHE A 148 -14.87 24.80 6.77
C PHE A 148 -16.29 25.29 7.11
N GLY A 149 -17.16 24.47 7.73
CA GLY A 149 -18.56 24.83 7.98
C GLY A 149 -19.39 24.95 6.69
N LYS A 150 -20.63 25.43 6.82
CA LYS A 150 -21.63 25.43 5.73
C LYS A 150 -21.33 26.29 4.49
N GLU A 151 -20.23 27.05 4.46
CA GLU A 151 -19.90 27.98 3.34
C GLU A 151 -19.10 27.37 2.19
N SER A 152 -18.80 26.06 2.19
CA SER A 152 -17.78 25.47 1.33
C SER A 152 -18.23 24.95 -0.05
N LYS A 153 -19.46 25.21 -0.49
CA LYS A 153 -19.93 24.77 -1.84
C LYS A 153 -19.10 25.33 -3.00
N SER A 154 -18.50 26.50 -2.84
CA SER A 154 -17.70 27.19 -3.87
C SER A 154 -16.29 26.58 -4.04
N ILE A 155 -15.68 26.08 -2.96
CA ILE A 155 -14.29 25.58 -2.96
C ILE A 155 -14.19 24.20 -3.62
N ARG A 156 -15.25 23.38 -3.55
CA ARG A 156 -15.30 22.04 -4.14
C ARG A 156 -15.09 22.03 -5.67
N ILE A 157 -15.61 23.03 -6.37
CA ILE A 157 -15.50 23.15 -7.83
C ILE A 157 -14.10 23.57 -8.25
N THR A 158 -13.41 24.39 -7.47
CA THR A 158 -12.05 24.88 -7.78
C THR A 158 -10.99 23.80 -7.60
N PHE A 159 -11.13 22.94 -6.60
CA PHE A 159 -10.17 21.84 -6.36
C PHE A 159 -10.26 20.73 -7.44
N LEU A 160 -11.48 20.37 -7.87
CA LEU A 160 -11.71 19.42 -8.96
C LEU A 160 -11.23 19.99 -10.30
N LYS A 161 -11.40 21.27 -10.57
CA LYS A 161 -10.90 21.92 -11.81
C LYS A 161 -9.38 21.96 -11.87
N ARG A 162 -8.66 22.12 -10.76
CA ARG A 162 -7.19 22.08 -10.75
C ARG A 162 -6.62 20.67 -10.99
N LYS A 163 -7.25 19.60 -10.50
CA LYS A 163 -6.80 18.22 -10.77
C LYS A 163 -7.07 17.79 -12.23
N CYS A 164 -8.19 18.17 -12.81
CA CYS A 164 -8.46 17.88 -14.23
C CYS A 164 -7.53 18.59 -15.21
N SER A 165 -7.02 19.79 -14.88
CA SER A 165 -6.08 20.49 -15.77
C SER A 165 -4.68 19.87 -15.80
N TYR A 166 -4.29 19.07 -14.79
CA TYR A 166 -3.02 18.32 -14.79
C TYR A 166 -3.09 17.05 -15.67
N LEU A 167 -4.25 16.40 -15.76
CA LEU A 167 -4.44 15.21 -16.58
C LEU A 167 -4.52 15.50 -18.10
N LEU A 168 -4.83 16.75 -18.49
CA LEU A 168 -4.91 17.18 -19.89
C LEU A 168 -3.57 17.67 -20.47
N ARG A 169 -2.48 17.69 -19.69
CA ARG A 169 -1.13 18.07 -20.16
C ARG A 169 -0.22 16.88 -20.48
N ILE A 170 -0.72 15.65 -20.39
CA ILE A 170 0.00 14.44 -20.81
C ILE A 170 -0.76 13.84 -21.99
N ARG A 171 -0.72 14.56 -23.12
CA ARG A 171 -0.93 14.07 -24.49
C ARG A 171 -0.02 14.83 -25.41
#